data_42106f233acdac53d1ef42f82c48972f
#
_entry.id   42106f233acdac53d1ef42f82c48972f
#
_cell.length_a   1.000
_cell.length_b   1.000
_cell.length_c   1.000
_cell.angle_alpha   90.00
_cell.angle_beta   90.00
_cell.angle_gamma   90.00
#
_symmetry.space_group_name_H-M   'P 1'
#
loop_
_entity.id
_entity.type
_entity.pdbx_description
1 polymer ?
#
loop_
_entity_poly.entity_id
_entity_poly.type
_entity_poly.pdbx_seq_one_letter_code
_entity_poly.pdbx_strand_id
1 'polypeptide(L)'
;MQSPSGAGLSGVIYNYDGKVYPADEARMLARMGDYYFCLGTVDEKFSGIFNGQVMHSIVRNSCVEAMPVCSECVYQQYCGADVIRNYLETKDLMGNRRKSGFCKKNKMVLDYIFYLLNKNDEQMMDIFWSWVTRRPYGEINLEKN
;
A
#
# COMPACT_ATOMS: atom_id res chain seq x y z
N MET A 1 0.49 1.89 -5.39
CA MET A 1 1.00 1.39 -4.11
C MET A 1 2.38 1.95 -3.88
N GLN A 2 2.91 1.92 -2.68
CA GLN A 2 4.23 2.49 -2.37
C GLN A 2 4.99 1.61 -1.38
N SER A 3 6.30 1.75 -1.35
CA SER A 3 7.19 1.10 -0.39
C SER A 3 8.04 2.17 0.33
N PRO A 4 8.07 2.19 1.66
CA PRO A 4 7.17 1.43 2.54
C PRO A 4 5.70 1.84 2.38
N SER A 5 4.76 1.03 2.90
CA SER A 5 3.33 1.37 2.86
C SER A 5 3.07 2.64 3.66
N GLY A 6 2.05 3.40 3.28
CA GLY A 6 1.70 4.64 3.98
C GLY A 6 1.04 4.44 5.35
N ALA A 7 0.75 3.20 5.74
CA ALA A 7 0.09 2.92 7.02
C ALA A 7 0.91 3.45 8.20
N GLY A 8 0.33 4.37 8.95
CA GLY A 8 0.98 5.06 10.06
C GLY A 8 1.99 6.15 9.65
N LEU A 9 2.55 6.11 8.42
CA LEU A 9 3.53 7.10 7.95
C LEU A 9 2.87 8.31 7.29
N SER A 10 1.87 8.08 6.45
CA SER A 10 1.12 9.16 5.77
C SER A 10 -0.05 9.70 6.59
N GLY A 11 -0.38 9.05 7.70
CA GLY A 11 -1.42 9.46 8.62
C GLY A 11 -1.78 8.36 9.60
N VAL A 12 -2.52 8.72 10.63
CA VAL A 12 -3.06 7.82 11.63
C VAL A 12 -4.57 8.04 11.79
N ILE A 13 -5.26 7.04 12.28
CA ILE A 13 -6.70 7.08 12.54
C ILE A 13 -6.94 7.16 14.04
N TYR A 14 -7.67 8.16 14.46
CA TYR A 14 -8.16 8.29 15.84
C TYR A 14 -9.52 7.61 15.97
N ASN A 15 -9.63 6.72 16.93
CA ASN A 15 -10.89 6.07 17.24
C ASN A 15 -11.65 6.82 18.33
N TYR A 16 -12.96 6.61 18.41
CA TYR A 16 -13.83 7.29 19.39
C TYR A 16 -13.48 6.99 20.87
N ASP A 17 -12.76 5.87 21.13
CA ASP A 17 -12.27 5.49 22.46
C ASP A 17 -10.89 6.09 22.80
N GLY A 18 -10.41 7.02 21.99
CA GLY A 18 -9.11 7.68 22.16
C GLY A 18 -7.91 6.86 21.72
N LYS A 19 -8.08 5.66 21.17
CA LYS A 19 -6.97 4.85 20.62
C LYS A 19 -6.57 5.31 19.25
N VAL A 20 -5.30 5.11 18.91
CA VAL A 20 -4.68 5.52 17.66
C VAL A 20 -4.25 4.30 16.85
N TYR A 21 -4.56 4.29 15.57
CA TYR A 21 -4.27 3.18 14.64
C TYR A 21 -3.57 3.66 13.37
N PRO A 22 -2.74 2.81 12.72
CA PRO A 22 -1.98 3.18 11.51
C PRO A 22 -2.85 3.30 10.25
N ALA A 23 -4.02 2.68 10.23
CA ALA A 23 -4.96 2.68 9.11
C ALA A 23 -6.35 2.23 9.59
N ASP A 24 -7.38 2.42 8.73
CA ASP A 24 -8.76 2.07 9.08
C ASP A 24 -8.96 0.56 9.23
N GLU A 25 -8.28 -0.24 8.42
CA GLU A 25 -8.29 -1.71 8.52
C GLU A 25 -7.79 -2.20 9.90
N ALA A 26 -6.77 -1.54 10.44
CA ALA A 26 -6.26 -1.83 11.79
C ALA A 26 -7.29 -1.48 12.88
N ARG A 27 -7.99 -0.36 12.72
CA ARG A 27 -9.09 0.03 13.60
C ARG A 27 -10.27 -0.97 13.51
N MET A 28 -10.56 -1.47 12.30
CA MET A 28 -11.60 -2.50 12.12
C MET A 28 -11.22 -3.81 12.81
N LEU A 29 -9.95 -4.21 12.77
CA LEU A 29 -9.46 -5.36 13.54
C LEU A 29 -9.68 -5.22 15.04
N ALA A 30 -9.42 -4.04 15.58
CA ALA A 30 -9.66 -3.76 16.99
C ALA A 30 -11.14 -3.90 17.38
N ARG A 31 -12.07 -3.54 16.48
CA ARG A 31 -13.51 -3.79 16.68
C ARG A 31 -13.85 -5.29 16.71
N MET A 32 -13.03 -6.14 16.13
CA MET A 32 -13.14 -7.59 16.19
C MET A 32 -12.42 -8.20 17.41
N GLY A 33 -11.86 -7.35 18.28
CA GLY A 33 -11.14 -7.77 19.49
C GLY A 33 -9.65 -7.95 19.34
N ASP A 34 -9.06 -7.66 18.14
CA ASP A 34 -7.63 -7.78 17.90
C ASP A 34 -6.97 -6.39 17.88
N TYR A 35 -6.30 -6.04 18.97
CA TYR A 35 -5.68 -4.75 19.20
C TYR A 35 -4.19 -4.70 18.81
N TYR A 36 -3.68 -5.66 18.07
CA TYR A 36 -2.26 -5.77 17.73
C TYR A 36 -1.69 -4.48 17.12
N PHE A 37 -2.46 -3.78 16.29
CA PHE A 37 -2.04 -2.55 15.63
C PHE A 37 -2.38 -1.26 16.39
N CYS A 38 -2.78 -1.33 17.65
CA CYS A 38 -2.95 -0.13 18.44
C CYS A 38 -1.58 0.54 18.66
N LEU A 39 -1.43 1.77 18.20
CA LEU A 39 -0.19 2.54 18.31
C LEU A 39 -0.04 3.23 19.67
N GLY A 40 -1.16 3.44 20.37
CA GLY A 40 -1.23 4.15 21.63
C GLY A 40 -2.56 4.89 21.79
N THR A 41 -2.59 5.91 22.60
CA THR A 41 -3.76 6.74 22.88
C THR A 41 -3.51 8.21 22.62
N VAL A 42 -4.56 9.02 22.49
CA VAL A 42 -4.49 10.46 22.25
C VAL A 42 -3.79 11.24 23.39
N ASP A 43 -3.72 10.66 24.58
CA ASP A 43 -3.05 11.26 25.73
C ASP A 43 -1.53 11.03 25.73
N GLU A 44 -1.03 10.16 24.87
CA GLU A 44 0.39 9.86 24.77
C GLU A 44 1.12 10.90 23.91
N LYS A 45 2.42 11.04 24.20
CA LYS A 45 3.26 11.92 23.37
C LYS A 45 3.36 11.35 21.96
N PHE A 46 3.26 12.24 20.96
CA PHE A 46 3.42 11.91 19.54
C PHE A 46 4.64 11.03 19.25
N SER A 47 5.78 11.33 19.88
CA SER A 47 7.00 10.53 19.74
C SER A 47 6.84 9.07 20.23
N GLY A 48 6.03 8.81 21.23
CA GLY A 48 5.74 7.46 21.73
C GLY A 48 4.94 6.64 20.71
N ILE A 49 3.94 7.26 20.09
CA ILE A 49 3.10 6.63 19.06
C ILE A 49 3.95 6.22 17.84
N PHE A 50 4.82 7.12 17.35
CA PHE A 50 5.59 6.90 16.12
C PHE A 50 6.88 6.09 16.33
N ASN A 51 7.48 6.11 17.53
CA ASN A 51 8.65 5.31 17.85
C ASN A 51 8.30 3.98 18.55
N GLY A 52 7.03 3.63 18.61
CA GLY A 52 6.56 2.38 19.21
C GLY A 52 6.94 1.15 18.39
N GLN A 53 7.06 0.01 19.07
CA GLN A 53 7.44 -1.28 18.44
C GLN A 53 6.49 -1.68 17.31
N VAL A 54 5.21 -1.39 17.43
CA VAL A 54 4.20 -1.70 16.39
C VAL A 54 4.50 -0.93 15.12
N MET A 55 4.78 0.37 15.23
CA MET A 55 5.12 1.22 14.10
C MET A 55 6.40 0.76 13.40
N HIS A 56 7.45 0.44 14.16
CA HIS A 56 8.68 -0.13 13.61
C HIS A 56 8.43 -1.46 12.88
N SER A 57 7.56 -2.31 13.43
CA SER A 57 7.19 -3.58 12.79
C SER A 57 6.43 -3.36 11.48
N ILE A 58 5.52 -2.39 11.42
CA ILE A 58 4.81 -2.02 10.20
C ILE A 58 5.81 -1.56 9.13
N VAL A 59 6.69 -0.62 9.46
CA VAL A 59 7.67 -0.07 8.50
C VAL A 59 8.57 -1.17 7.95
N ARG A 60 9.18 -1.98 8.83
CA ARG A 60 10.07 -3.08 8.43
C ARG A 60 9.41 -4.09 7.49
N ASN A 61 8.15 -4.43 7.75
CA ASN A 61 7.42 -5.44 6.98
C ASN A 61 6.66 -4.84 5.78
N SER A 62 6.79 -3.55 5.52
CA SER A 62 6.20 -2.87 4.36
C SER A 62 7.23 -2.49 3.29
N CYS A 63 8.53 -2.58 3.57
CA CYS A 63 9.59 -2.31 2.61
C CYS A 63 9.80 -3.52 1.69
N VAL A 64 9.22 -3.47 0.49
CA VAL A 64 9.28 -4.59 -0.48
C VAL A 64 10.70 -4.85 -0.99
N GLU A 65 11.58 -3.87 -0.93
CA GLU A 65 12.99 -3.95 -1.32
C GLU A 65 13.78 -4.95 -0.45
N ALA A 66 13.38 -5.07 0.80
CA ALA A 66 14.02 -5.96 1.77
C ALA A 66 13.28 -7.30 1.95
N MET A 67 12.15 -7.48 1.25
CA MET A 67 11.32 -8.68 1.41
C MET A 67 11.76 -9.81 0.49
N PRO A 68 11.87 -11.06 0.98
CA PRO A 68 12.08 -12.22 0.11
C PRO A 68 11.03 -12.28 -1.00
N VAL A 69 11.43 -12.69 -2.20
CA VAL A 69 10.58 -12.75 -3.41
C VAL A 69 10.20 -11.38 -4.00
N CYS A 70 10.01 -10.35 -3.17
CA CYS A 70 9.69 -9.00 -3.66
C CYS A 70 10.93 -8.28 -4.17
N SER A 71 12.09 -8.44 -3.52
CA SER A 71 13.36 -7.84 -3.92
C SER A 71 13.82 -8.23 -5.33
N GLU A 72 13.40 -9.40 -5.81
CA GLU A 72 13.72 -9.92 -7.16
C GLU A 72 12.55 -9.78 -8.15
N CYS A 73 11.47 -9.12 -7.73
CA CYS A 73 10.27 -9.01 -8.54
C CYS A 73 10.38 -7.87 -9.56
N VAL A 74 10.13 -8.15 -10.83
CA VAL A 74 10.13 -7.15 -11.90
C VAL A 74 9.15 -5.99 -11.68
N TYR A 75 8.11 -6.21 -10.88
CA TYR A 75 7.10 -5.20 -10.53
C TYR A 75 7.36 -4.51 -9.20
N GLN A 76 8.51 -4.72 -8.57
CA GLN A 76 8.83 -4.16 -7.26
C GLN A 76 8.57 -2.65 -7.18
N GLN A 77 9.02 -1.90 -8.18
CA GLN A 77 8.90 -0.44 -8.23
C GLN A 77 7.44 0.08 -8.27
N TYR A 78 6.52 -0.76 -8.70
CA TYR A 78 5.09 -0.42 -8.85
C TYR A 78 4.21 -1.05 -7.77
N CYS A 79 4.80 -1.80 -6.86
CA CYS A 79 4.10 -2.60 -5.87
C CYS A 79 4.38 -2.11 -4.45
N GLY A 80 3.57 -2.57 -3.50
CA GLY A 80 3.74 -2.33 -2.08
C GLY A 80 3.27 -3.53 -1.27
N ALA A 81 3.63 -3.56 0.01
CA ALA A 81 3.18 -4.57 0.94
C ALA A 81 2.04 -4.03 1.80
N ASP A 82 0.97 -4.78 1.92
CA ASP A 82 -0.11 -4.53 2.85
C ASP A 82 0.08 -5.40 4.09
N VAL A 83 0.70 -4.82 5.10
CA VAL A 83 1.08 -5.50 6.35
C VAL A 83 -0.14 -5.92 7.16
N ILE A 84 -1.16 -5.06 7.21
CA ILE A 84 -2.38 -5.31 7.98
C ILE A 84 -3.15 -6.47 7.36
N ARG A 85 -3.26 -6.48 6.04
CA ARG A 85 -3.88 -7.57 5.31
C ARG A 85 -3.13 -8.88 5.47
N ASN A 86 -1.79 -8.87 5.39
CA ASN A 86 -0.99 -10.07 5.62
C ASN A 86 -1.28 -10.66 7.00
N TYR A 87 -1.28 -9.80 8.02
CA TYR A 87 -1.60 -10.21 9.38
C TYR A 87 -3.03 -10.76 9.50
N LEU A 88 -3.99 -10.17 8.83
CA LEU A 88 -5.37 -10.67 8.76
C LEU A 88 -5.43 -12.09 8.21
N GLU A 89 -4.75 -12.34 7.10
CA GLU A 89 -4.79 -13.61 6.38
C GLU A 89 -3.99 -14.73 7.07
N THR A 90 -2.85 -14.37 7.70
CA THR A 90 -1.87 -15.38 8.15
C THR A 90 -1.37 -15.19 9.59
N LYS A 91 -1.78 -14.12 10.27
CA LYS A 91 -1.21 -13.68 11.56
C LYS A 91 0.29 -13.39 11.50
N ASP A 92 0.81 -13.15 10.30
CA ASP A 92 2.20 -12.77 10.03
C ASP A 92 2.24 -11.47 9.22
N LEU A 93 3.03 -10.50 9.67
CA LEU A 93 3.15 -9.18 9.04
C LEU A 93 3.77 -9.25 7.65
N MET A 94 4.73 -10.15 7.44
CA MET A 94 5.38 -10.36 6.14
C MET A 94 4.45 -11.09 5.17
N GLY A 95 3.70 -12.08 5.66
CA GLY A 95 2.82 -12.94 4.90
C GLY A 95 3.58 -13.84 3.91
N ASN A 96 2.85 -14.71 3.25
CA ASN A 96 3.42 -15.58 2.22
C ASN A 96 3.18 -15.02 0.81
N ARG A 97 4.17 -14.32 0.24
CA ARG A 97 4.03 -13.66 -1.06
C ARG A 97 3.70 -14.61 -2.22
N ARG A 98 4.23 -15.83 -2.21
CA ARG A 98 3.97 -16.83 -3.26
C ARG A 98 2.53 -17.31 -3.28
N LYS A 99 1.89 -17.37 -2.10
CA LYS A 99 0.50 -17.82 -1.94
C LYS A 99 -0.50 -16.68 -1.83
N SER A 100 -0.03 -15.43 -1.72
CA SER A 100 -0.89 -14.26 -1.50
C SER A 100 -1.76 -13.96 -2.71
N GLY A 101 -3.07 -13.95 -2.52
CA GLY A 101 -4.04 -13.49 -3.52
C GLY A 101 -3.85 -12.02 -3.90
N PHE A 102 -3.40 -11.20 -2.95
CA PHE A 102 -3.02 -9.80 -3.18
C PHE A 102 -1.87 -9.70 -4.18
N CYS A 103 -0.78 -10.45 -3.99
CA CYS A 103 0.36 -10.47 -4.91
C CYS A 103 -0.07 -10.91 -6.32
N LYS A 104 -0.84 -12.00 -6.41
CA LYS A 104 -1.36 -12.50 -7.69
C LYS A 104 -2.19 -11.45 -8.42
N LYS A 105 -3.15 -10.85 -7.72
CA LYS A 105 -4.02 -9.79 -8.28
C LYS A 105 -3.19 -8.60 -8.81
N ASN A 106 -2.23 -8.11 -8.01
CA ASN A 106 -1.43 -6.96 -8.42
C ASN A 106 -0.55 -7.26 -9.63
N LYS A 107 0.07 -8.44 -9.69
CA LYS A 107 0.81 -8.87 -10.88
C LYS A 107 -0.08 -8.88 -12.12
N MET A 108 -1.26 -9.48 -12.04
CA MET A 108 -2.21 -9.49 -13.17
C MET A 108 -2.62 -8.09 -13.63
N VAL A 109 -2.84 -7.16 -12.70
CA VAL A 109 -3.17 -5.77 -13.03
C VAL A 109 -1.99 -5.08 -13.70
N LEU A 110 -0.78 -5.24 -13.19
CA LEU A 110 0.43 -4.66 -13.78
C LEU A 110 0.73 -5.28 -15.15
N ASP A 111 0.64 -6.59 -15.29
CA ASP A 111 0.78 -7.29 -16.60
C ASP A 111 -0.18 -6.68 -17.63
N TYR A 112 -1.44 -6.46 -17.24
CA TYR A 112 -2.44 -5.88 -18.13
C TYR A 112 -2.14 -4.42 -18.48
N ILE A 113 -1.72 -3.61 -17.51
CA ILE A 113 -1.33 -2.20 -17.75
C ILE A 113 -0.14 -2.16 -18.72
N PHE A 114 0.91 -2.96 -18.49
CA PHE A 114 2.06 -3.01 -19.39
C PHE A 114 1.71 -3.56 -20.78
N TYR A 115 0.80 -4.51 -20.86
CA TYR A 115 0.25 -4.96 -22.15
C TYR A 115 -0.45 -3.82 -22.91
N LEU A 116 -1.27 -3.00 -22.23
CA LEU A 116 -1.92 -1.86 -22.85
C LEU A 116 -0.91 -0.78 -23.28
N LEU A 117 0.09 -0.48 -22.43
CA LEU A 117 1.18 0.45 -22.76
C LEU A 117 1.97 -0.02 -23.98
N ASN A 118 2.26 -1.33 -24.07
CA ASN A 118 3.00 -1.91 -25.20
C ASN A 118 2.20 -1.90 -26.50
N LYS A 119 0.87 -1.97 -26.44
CA LYS A 119 0.01 -1.78 -27.62
C LYS A 119 0.11 -0.41 -28.23
N ASN A 120 0.42 0.59 -27.40
CA ASN A 120 0.56 2.00 -27.79
C ASN A 120 -0.65 2.52 -28.60
N ASP A 121 -1.86 2.08 -28.23
CA ASP A 121 -3.10 2.55 -28.82
C ASP A 121 -3.33 4.02 -28.45
N GLU A 122 -3.57 4.87 -29.44
CA GLU A 122 -3.63 6.32 -29.26
C GLU A 122 -4.72 6.72 -28.25
N GLN A 123 -5.92 6.14 -28.35
CA GLN A 123 -7.02 6.45 -27.43
C GLN A 123 -6.69 6.01 -26.00
N MET A 124 -6.07 4.83 -25.85
CA MET A 124 -5.67 4.32 -24.55
C MET A 124 -4.57 5.15 -23.91
N MET A 125 -3.60 5.59 -24.71
CA MET A 125 -2.52 6.47 -24.24
C MET A 125 -3.05 7.83 -23.82
N ASP A 126 -4.01 8.39 -24.53
CA ASP A 126 -4.65 9.65 -24.16
C ASP A 126 -5.43 9.54 -22.82
N ILE A 127 -6.11 8.42 -22.59
CA ILE A 127 -6.74 8.11 -21.30
C ILE A 127 -5.69 8.06 -20.18
N PHE A 128 -4.58 7.35 -20.38
CA PHE A 128 -3.53 7.25 -19.37
C PHE A 128 -2.90 8.61 -19.07
N TRP A 129 -2.62 9.40 -20.09
CA TRP A 129 -2.11 10.76 -19.91
C TRP A 129 -3.10 11.67 -19.19
N SER A 130 -4.39 11.58 -19.52
CA SER A 130 -5.46 12.30 -18.82
C SER A 130 -5.44 11.99 -17.32
N TRP A 131 -5.31 10.72 -16.93
CA TRP A 131 -5.24 10.32 -15.52
C TRP A 131 -3.98 10.84 -14.81
N VAL A 132 -2.82 10.70 -15.44
CA VAL A 132 -1.53 11.11 -14.85
C VAL A 132 -1.43 12.62 -14.71
N THR A 133 -1.86 13.36 -15.73
CA THR A 133 -1.75 14.83 -15.76
C THR A 133 -2.94 15.55 -15.13
N ARG A 134 -4.04 14.82 -14.86
CA ARG A 134 -5.33 15.37 -14.41
C ARG A 134 -5.92 16.41 -15.37
N ARG A 135 -5.64 16.27 -16.66
CA ARG A 135 -6.22 17.09 -17.74
C ARG A 135 -7.39 16.36 -18.38
N PRO A 136 -8.34 17.08 -18.98
CA PRO A 136 -9.40 16.48 -19.76
C PRO A 136 -8.87 15.59 -20.88
N TYR A 137 -9.66 14.59 -21.26
CA TYR A 137 -9.39 13.71 -22.38
C TYR A 137 -9.30 14.52 -23.69
N GLY A 138 -8.34 14.20 -24.55
CA GLY A 138 -8.13 14.86 -25.83
C GLY A 138 -7.36 16.19 -25.79
N GLU A 139 -6.94 16.66 -24.62
CA GLU A 139 -6.13 17.88 -24.49
C GLU A 139 -4.63 17.64 -24.68
N ILE A 140 -4.17 16.40 -24.66
CA ILE A 140 -2.76 16.05 -24.79
C ILE A 140 -2.50 15.58 -26.22
N ASN A 141 -1.99 16.48 -27.06
CA ASN A 141 -1.46 16.12 -28.36
C ASN A 141 -0.05 15.55 -28.23
N LEU A 142 0.07 14.22 -28.33
CA LEU A 142 1.37 13.51 -28.31
C LEU A 142 2.16 13.67 -29.62
N GLU A 143 1.60 14.25 -30.65
CA GLU A 143 2.23 14.40 -31.99
C GLU A 143 3.19 15.57 -32.14
N LYS A 144 3.49 16.32 -31.10
CA LYS A 144 4.26 17.59 -31.23
C LYS A 144 5.51 17.66 -30.37
N ASN A 145 6.25 16.55 -30.24
CA ASN A 145 7.63 16.64 -29.76
C ASN A 145 8.50 15.58 -30.41
#